data_cbe0d66e0af0c8c9e7399a62a0df46a5
#
_entry.id   cbe0d66e0af0c8c9e7399a62a0df46a5
#
_cell.length_a   1.000
_cell.length_b   1.000
_cell.length_c   1.000
_cell.angle_alpha   90.00
_cell.angle_beta   90.00
_cell.angle_gamma   90.00
#
_symmetry.space_group_name_H-M   'P 1'
#
loop_
_entity.id
_entity.type
_entity.pdbx_description
1 polymer ?
#
loop_
_entity_poly.entity_id
_entity_poly.type
_entity_poly.pdbx_seq_one_letter_code
_entity_poly.pdbx_strand_id
1 'polypeptide(L)'
;MCKNMKNKIIFLVCAVFLTVACEKEQHTGKESRVSVTVYDENGKVMPGIPVKMYDEKDYKAFEQDNLTPPTAGATANAQGIALFTLPGEVWFSRQSQRFLTFVVQEGGGPDNYRIWSVGKTIDAGKNIQLEIRLTSALTPGEEQPEDKGTLIGLSIAQPPHKIAYTLGEPLDLDGLLLTGVYSNGKEYPVTVTPEQVSGFSSDAPADRLVLTIGIEDRQATFTVSIAPIRVQEGVLTEIYKGYSEITLPPHVTAIAPEAFMQNRQITRVVMNEGLTSIGEMAFFNSGIQEIVFPSTLKQLAPDLFYYCDRLKRVDLSHTQITRIPESAFACSGVEEVLLPSALTAIGTQAFMMTEHLKSAVIPQSVTHIGMEAFRGSGITTVQLPNSISTIEARAFYLCPNLTEVSAYGPASSNHPDAVIKEHCLVGCPNLARFEIPQSISILGQGLITGNQKVHTLTIPARVTRIDFSAFDNTGIKEVIVEALTPPATSEGEWYGFPETITSISVPAQAVEAYKTAEGWKKFADKIKARPSGVFPSSGDHI
;
A
#
# COMPACT_ATOMS: atom_id res chain seq x y z
N MET A 1 -36.21 -30.53 -30.54
CA MET A 1 -36.04 -29.81 -31.82
C MET A 1 -35.77 -28.34 -31.46
N CYS A 2 -34.53 -28.00 -31.33
CA CYS A 2 -34.10 -26.60 -31.28
C CYS A 2 -32.71 -26.53 -31.90
N LYS A 3 -32.63 -25.89 -33.04
CA LYS A 3 -31.40 -25.60 -33.78
C LYS A 3 -30.89 -24.22 -33.40
N ASN A 4 -29.64 -24.17 -33.05
CA ASN A 4 -28.62 -23.14 -33.26
C ASN A 4 -29.06 -21.73 -33.70
N MET A 5 -28.70 -20.76 -32.90
CA MET A 5 -28.24 -19.46 -33.40
C MET A 5 -27.07 -18.94 -32.55
N LYS A 6 -25.90 -18.98 -33.17
CA LYS A 6 -24.69 -18.29 -32.71
C LYS A 6 -24.82 -16.82 -33.09
N ASN A 7 -24.98 -15.94 -32.13
CA ASN A 7 -24.77 -14.51 -32.34
C ASN A 7 -23.43 -14.13 -31.75
N LYS A 8 -22.49 -13.86 -32.67
CA LYS A 8 -21.24 -13.18 -32.36
C LYS A 8 -21.57 -11.72 -31.98
N ILE A 9 -21.40 -11.38 -30.74
CA ILE A 9 -21.30 -9.97 -30.33
C ILE A 9 -19.83 -9.58 -30.47
N ILE A 10 -19.58 -8.75 -31.48
CA ILE A 10 -18.30 -8.06 -31.65
C ILE A 10 -18.28 -6.94 -30.64
N PHE A 11 -17.50 -7.11 -29.58
CA PHE A 11 -17.12 -5.97 -28.73
C PHE A 11 -16.05 -5.16 -29.45
N LEU A 12 -16.48 -3.99 -29.93
CA LEU A 12 -15.59 -2.94 -30.37
C LEU A 12 -14.90 -2.36 -29.13
N VAL A 13 -13.73 -2.86 -28.80
CA VAL A 13 -12.88 -2.28 -27.78
C VAL A 13 -12.29 -1.00 -28.36
N CYS A 14 -12.90 0.14 -28.02
CA CYS A 14 -12.22 1.43 -28.14
C CYS A 14 -11.08 1.43 -27.13
N ALA A 15 -9.90 1.07 -27.59
CA ALA A 15 -8.66 1.33 -26.89
C ALA A 15 -8.43 2.85 -26.85
N VAL A 16 -8.95 3.50 -25.83
CA VAL A 16 -8.43 4.81 -25.42
C VAL A 16 -7.07 4.52 -24.80
N PHE A 17 -6.03 4.67 -25.58
CA PHE A 17 -4.68 4.82 -25.06
C PHE A 17 -4.64 6.13 -24.25
N LEU A 18 -5.02 6.07 -22.99
CA LEU A 18 -4.48 6.95 -21.98
C LEU A 18 -3.03 6.49 -21.79
N THR A 19 -2.12 7.14 -22.50
CA THR A 19 -0.71 7.18 -22.13
C THR A 19 -0.67 7.87 -20.77
N VAL A 20 -0.83 7.10 -19.70
CA VAL A 20 -0.20 7.45 -18.44
C VAL A 20 1.29 7.33 -18.74
N ALA A 21 1.89 8.46 -19.07
CA ALA A 21 3.31 8.62 -19.00
C ALA A 21 3.67 8.34 -17.54
N CYS A 22 4.10 7.10 -17.29
CA CYS A 22 4.94 6.81 -16.16
C CYS A 22 6.14 7.73 -16.37
N GLU A 23 6.21 8.83 -15.65
CA GLU A 23 7.44 9.58 -15.48
C GLU A 23 8.41 8.61 -14.78
N LYS A 24 9.07 7.77 -15.59
CA LYS A 24 10.42 7.37 -15.27
C LYS A 24 11.12 8.70 -15.07
N GLU A 25 11.48 9.02 -13.83
CA GLU A 25 12.45 10.06 -13.59
C GLU A 25 13.61 9.79 -14.55
N GLN A 26 13.65 10.56 -15.63
CA GLN A 26 14.76 10.51 -16.56
C GLN A 26 15.95 11.09 -15.81
N HIS A 27 16.76 10.22 -15.21
CA HIS A 27 18.08 10.58 -14.70
C HIS A 27 19.02 11.03 -15.84
N THR A 28 18.54 10.99 -17.08
CA THR A 28 19.27 11.20 -18.33
C THR A 28 19.75 12.63 -18.59
N GLY A 29 19.41 13.61 -17.74
CA GLY A 29 19.85 15.00 -17.92
C GLY A 29 20.86 15.51 -16.89
N LYS A 30 21.12 14.78 -15.81
CA LYS A 30 22.02 15.25 -14.74
C LYS A 30 23.46 14.84 -15.01
N GLU A 31 24.35 15.85 -15.11
CA GLU A 31 25.78 15.67 -15.20
C GLU A 31 26.35 15.13 -13.89
N SER A 32 27.23 14.12 -13.97
CA SER A 32 28.02 13.65 -12.84
C SER A 32 29.45 14.18 -12.96
N ARG A 33 30.10 14.48 -11.84
CA ARG A 33 31.49 14.92 -11.80
C ARG A 33 32.32 14.03 -10.92
N VAL A 34 33.46 13.59 -11.44
CA VAL A 34 34.44 12.83 -10.67
C VAL A 34 35.72 13.65 -10.57
N SER A 35 36.12 13.96 -9.35
CA SER A 35 37.37 14.66 -9.03
C SER A 35 38.38 13.63 -8.54
N VAL A 36 39.46 13.42 -9.22
CA VAL A 36 40.53 12.52 -8.82
C VAL A 36 41.71 13.35 -8.35
N THR A 37 42.02 13.30 -7.05
CA THR A 37 43.20 13.99 -6.50
C THR A 37 44.39 13.05 -6.50
N VAL A 38 45.50 13.51 -7.08
CA VAL A 38 46.74 12.74 -7.16
C VAL A 38 47.73 13.24 -6.10
N TYR A 39 48.25 12.32 -5.28
CA TYR A 39 49.24 12.61 -4.25
C TYR A 39 50.53 11.81 -4.50
N ASP A 40 51.68 12.35 -4.08
CA ASP A 40 52.92 11.59 -3.95
C ASP A 40 52.86 10.67 -2.68
N GLU A 41 53.92 9.90 -2.44
CA GLU A 41 54.09 9.03 -1.28
C GLU A 41 54.04 9.77 0.07
N ASN A 42 54.38 11.05 0.10
CA ASN A 42 54.38 11.90 1.28
C ASN A 42 53.04 12.64 1.51
N GLY A 43 52.05 12.39 0.67
CA GLY A 43 50.76 13.06 0.73
C GLY A 43 50.70 14.45 0.16
N LYS A 44 51.72 14.87 -0.61
CA LYS A 44 51.72 16.14 -1.32
C LYS A 44 51.01 16.00 -2.67
N VAL A 45 50.15 16.98 -3.01
CA VAL A 45 49.44 17.00 -4.29
C VAL A 45 50.38 17.07 -5.47
N MET A 46 50.06 16.36 -6.54
CA MET A 46 50.87 16.23 -7.76
C MET A 46 50.17 16.92 -8.96
N PRO A 47 50.46 18.20 -9.22
CA PRO A 47 49.92 18.88 -10.40
C PRO A 47 50.58 18.37 -11.70
N GLY A 48 49.85 18.51 -12.82
CA GLY A 48 50.34 18.14 -14.14
C GLY A 48 50.32 16.63 -14.46
N ILE A 49 49.90 15.79 -13.54
CA ILE A 49 49.81 14.35 -13.77
C ILE A 49 48.59 14.02 -14.63
N PRO A 50 48.75 13.30 -15.76
CA PRO A 50 47.63 12.80 -16.56
C PRO A 50 46.94 11.63 -15.86
N VAL A 51 45.63 11.73 -15.73
CA VAL A 51 44.76 10.67 -15.24
C VAL A 51 43.91 10.16 -16.41
N LYS A 52 43.96 8.88 -16.66
CA LYS A 52 43.19 8.16 -17.66
C LYS A 52 41.94 7.57 -17.03
N MET A 53 40.80 7.58 -17.70
CA MET A 53 39.57 6.94 -17.26
C MET A 53 39.17 5.87 -18.26
N TYR A 54 38.77 4.72 -17.75
CA TYR A 54 38.34 3.57 -18.54
C TYR A 54 36.95 3.11 -18.07
N ASP A 55 36.08 2.74 -19.01
CA ASP A 55 34.93 1.90 -18.68
C ASP A 55 35.39 0.44 -18.49
N GLU A 56 34.50 -0.41 -18.04
CA GLU A 56 34.82 -1.80 -17.69
C GLU A 56 35.40 -2.59 -18.89
N LYS A 57 34.91 -2.35 -20.10
CA LYS A 57 35.37 -3.02 -21.32
C LYS A 57 36.77 -2.56 -21.70
N ASP A 58 36.96 -1.25 -21.72
CA ASP A 58 38.23 -0.64 -22.12
C ASP A 58 39.31 -0.89 -21.06
N TYR A 59 38.94 -0.98 -19.78
CA TYR A 59 39.88 -1.33 -18.71
C TYR A 59 40.38 -2.77 -18.84
N LYS A 60 39.52 -3.74 -19.17
CA LYS A 60 39.94 -5.13 -19.46
C LYS A 60 40.90 -5.22 -20.65
N ALA A 61 40.71 -4.38 -21.67
CA ALA A 61 41.67 -4.29 -22.76
C ALA A 61 42.99 -3.67 -22.32
N PHE A 62 42.95 -2.62 -21.48
CA PHE A 62 44.14 -1.96 -20.91
C PHE A 62 44.97 -2.92 -20.01
N GLU A 63 44.33 -3.82 -19.26
CA GLU A 63 45.04 -4.85 -18.47
C GLU A 63 45.84 -5.84 -19.34
N GLN A 64 45.42 -6.04 -20.59
CA GLN A 64 46.11 -6.89 -21.57
C GLN A 64 47.14 -6.12 -22.38
N ASP A 65 46.88 -4.85 -22.66
CA ASP A 65 47.77 -3.93 -23.39
C ASP A 65 47.72 -2.53 -22.78
N ASN A 66 48.74 -2.14 -22.03
CA ASN A 66 48.86 -0.87 -21.33
C ASN A 66 48.90 0.36 -22.26
N LEU A 67 48.95 0.13 -23.57
CA LEU A 67 48.86 1.17 -24.60
C LEU A 67 47.42 1.41 -25.07
N THR A 68 46.47 0.64 -24.57
CA THR A 68 45.05 0.81 -24.89
C THR A 68 44.61 2.27 -24.61
N PRO A 69 43.97 2.95 -25.57
CA PRO A 69 43.54 4.33 -25.39
C PRO A 69 42.48 4.41 -24.26
N PRO A 70 42.53 5.44 -23.40
CA PRO A 70 41.51 5.62 -22.39
C PRO A 70 40.17 6.05 -23.00
N THR A 71 39.06 5.70 -22.33
CA THR A 71 37.73 6.19 -22.66
C THR A 71 37.64 7.72 -22.51
N ALA A 72 38.36 8.29 -21.53
CA ALA A 72 38.58 9.74 -21.37
C ALA A 72 39.86 10.00 -20.58
N GLY A 73 40.37 11.24 -20.67
CA GLY A 73 41.56 11.67 -19.93
C GLY A 73 41.41 13.10 -19.39
N ALA A 74 42.04 13.36 -18.25
CA ALA A 74 42.15 14.69 -17.65
C ALA A 74 43.52 14.87 -17.02
N THR A 75 44.03 16.10 -16.96
CA THR A 75 45.31 16.43 -16.31
C THR A 75 45.03 17.09 -14.96
N ALA A 76 45.75 16.67 -13.93
CA ALA A 76 45.64 17.25 -12.60
C ALA A 76 46.08 18.74 -12.62
N ASN A 77 45.22 19.60 -12.11
CA ASN A 77 45.42 21.06 -12.02
C ASN A 77 46.43 21.41 -10.91
N ALA A 78 46.64 22.72 -10.64
CA ALA A 78 47.55 23.21 -9.61
C ALA A 78 47.26 22.68 -8.19
N GLN A 79 46.03 22.21 -7.92
CA GLN A 79 45.61 21.58 -6.67
C GLN A 79 45.72 20.03 -6.72
N GLY A 80 46.34 19.48 -7.77
CA GLY A 80 46.51 18.04 -7.97
C GLY A 80 45.21 17.31 -8.38
N ILE A 81 44.17 18.01 -8.82
CA ILE A 81 42.86 17.48 -9.12
C ILE A 81 42.65 17.33 -10.62
N ALA A 82 42.43 16.13 -11.12
CA ALA A 82 41.91 15.82 -12.44
C ALA A 82 40.38 15.74 -12.40
N LEU A 83 39.69 16.54 -13.19
CA LEU A 83 38.22 16.59 -13.19
C LEU A 83 37.67 15.95 -14.45
N PHE A 84 36.76 14.98 -14.23
CA PHE A 84 36.00 14.32 -15.28
C PHE A 84 34.52 14.74 -15.19
N THR A 85 34.00 15.23 -16.29
CA THR A 85 32.57 15.58 -16.43
C THR A 85 31.89 14.51 -17.27
N LEU A 86 30.84 13.91 -16.72
CA LEU A 86 30.11 12.81 -17.32
C LEU A 86 28.68 13.29 -17.64
N PRO A 87 28.41 13.77 -18.88
CA PRO A 87 27.06 14.17 -19.27
C PRO A 87 26.09 13.00 -19.17
N GLY A 88 24.95 13.21 -18.49
CA GLY A 88 23.98 12.15 -18.20
C GLY A 88 23.43 11.48 -19.45
N GLU A 89 23.21 12.25 -20.51
CA GLU A 89 22.71 11.75 -21.80
C GLU A 89 23.68 10.76 -22.49
N VAL A 90 24.99 10.93 -22.27
CA VAL A 90 26.02 10.08 -22.87
C VAL A 90 26.31 8.87 -21.99
N TRP A 91 26.53 9.09 -20.70
CA TRP A 91 27.04 8.07 -19.78
C TRP A 91 25.97 7.24 -19.10
N PHE A 92 24.79 7.83 -18.85
CA PHE A 92 23.73 7.22 -18.07
C PHE A 92 22.41 7.03 -18.85
N SER A 93 22.47 7.08 -20.19
CA SER A 93 21.28 6.96 -21.05
C SER A 93 20.53 5.63 -20.95
N ARG A 94 21.23 4.56 -20.53
CA ARG A 94 20.66 3.20 -20.44
C ARG A 94 20.68 2.60 -19.03
N GLN A 95 21.42 3.20 -18.10
CA GLN A 95 21.57 2.72 -16.71
C GLN A 95 21.91 3.90 -15.80
N SER A 96 21.43 3.82 -14.55
CA SER A 96 21.64 4.87 -13.54
C SER A 96 23.03 4.87 -12.90
N GLN A 97 23.80 3.79 -13.11
CA GLN A 97 25.12 3.59 -12.51
C GLN A 97 26.12 3.10 -13.56
N ARG A 98 27.39 3.49 -13.40
CA ARG A 98 28.53 3.02 -14.20
C ARG A 98 29.74 2.76 -13.34
N PHE A 99 30.37 1.60 -13.51
CA PHE A 99 31.69 1.34 -12.92
C PHE A 99 32.77 1.93 -13.85
N LEU A 100 33.63 2.80 -13.31
CA LEU A 100 34.74 3.44 -14.02
C LEU A 100 36.03 3.26 -13.24
N THR A 101 37.16 3.04 -13.96
CA THR A 101 38.49 2.92 -13.37
C THR A 101 39.33 4.11 -13.81
N PHE A 102 39.95 4.77 -12.84
CA PHE A 102 40.84 5.93 -13.05
C PHE A 102 42.26 5.48 -12.83
N VAL A 103 43.14 5.78 -13.77
CA VAL A 103 44.49 5.25 -13.84
C VAL A 103 45.49 6.41 -14.00
N VAL A 104 46.53 6.40 -13.19
CA VAL A 104 47.78 7.14 -13.44
C VAL A 104 48.81 6.15 -13.93
N GLN A 105 49.42 6.43 -15.05
CA GLN A 105 50.47 5.61 -15.63
C GLN A 105 51.75 6.44 -15.79
N GLU A 106 52.87 5.95 -15.28
CA GLU A 106 54.18 6.51 -15.44
C GLU A 106 55.02 5.57 -16.32
N GLY A 107 55.72 6.12 -17.30
CA GLY A 107 56.47 5.35 -18.30
C GLY A 107 55.63 4.94 -19.51
N GLY A 108 56.23 4.46 -20.57
CA GLY A 108 55.56 4.10 -21.83
C GLY A 108 56.35 2.99 -22.55
N GLY A 109 55.85 1.79 -22.53
CA GLY A 109 56.43 0.64 -23.23
C GLY A 109 55.94 -0.66 -22.59
N PRO A 110 56.07 -1.80 -23.27
CA PRO A 110 55.51 -3.06 -22.79
C PRO A 110 56.12 -3.55 -21.46
N ASP A 111 57.32 -3.13 -21.12
CA ASP A 111 58.06 -3.65 -19.99
C ASP A 111 58.55 -2.60 -18.97
N ASN A 112 58.24 -1.32 -19.16
CA ASN A 112 58.71 -0.25 -18.28
C ASN A 112 57.61 0.79 -18.01
N TYR A 113 56.68 0.43 -17.20
CA TYR A 113 55.60 1.28 -16.75
C TYR A 113 55.16 1.00 -15.31
N ARG A 114 54.60 1.99 -14.66
CA ARG A 114 53.97 1.90 -13.34
C ARG A 114 52.54 2.33 -13.47
N ILE A 115 51.63 1.66 -12.75
CA ILE A 115 50.19 1.93 -12.76
C ILE A 115 49.71 2.06 -11.34
N TRP A 116 48.93 3.13 -11.10
CA TRP A 116 48.10 3.30 -9.91
C TRP A 116 46.67 3.49 -10.38
N SER A 117 45.75 2.78 -9.82
CA SER A 117 44.34 2.83 -10.24
C SER A 117 43.37 2.85 -9.07
N VAL A 118 42.19 3.42 -9.29
CA VAL A 118 41.05 3.36 -8.39
C VAL A 118 39.78 3.14 -9.20
N GLY A 119 39.05 2.08 -8.89
CA GLY A 119 37.73 1.78 -9.49
C GLY A 119 36.61 2.29 -8.60
N LYS A 120 35.53 2.82 -9.21
CA LYS A 120 34.36 3.29 -8.49
C LYS A 120 33.09 3.20 -9.34
N THR A 121 31.99 2.77 -8.72
CA THR A 121 30.65 2.92 -9.30
C THR A 121 30.19 4.37 -9.15
N ILE A 122 29.77 4.97 -10.26
CA ILE A 122 29.33 6.36 -10.36
C ILE A 122 27.82 6.37 -10.60
N ASP A 123 27.09 7.02 -9.73
CA ASP A 123 25.64 7.26 -9.90
C ASP A 123 25.40 8.51 -10.76
N ALA A 124 24.35 8.45 -11.58
CA ALA A 124 23.91 9.58 -12.38
C ALA A 124 23.59 10.80 -11.50
N GLY A 125 24.13 11.97 -11.87
CA GLY A 125 23.91 13.25 -11.18
C GLY A 125 24.65 13.39 -9.84
N LYS A 126 25.62 12.53 -9.52
CA LYS A 126 26.44 12.62 -8.31
C LYS A 126 27.81 13.20 -8.56
N ASN A 127 28.31 13.93 -7.56
CA ASN A 127 29.69 14.39 -7.52
C ASN A 127 30.50 13.46 -6.61
N ILE A 128 31.60 12.89 -7.13
CA ILE A 128 32.43 11.91 -6.43
C ILE A 128 33.86 12.44 -6.34
N GLN A 129 34.50 12.22 -5.19
CA GLN A 129 35.91 12.52 -4.96
C GLN A 129 36.66 11.21 -4.77
N LEU A 130 37.76 11.04 -5.47
CA LEU A 130 38.65 9.90 -5.43
C LEU A 130 40.08 10.37 -5.18
N GLU A 131 40.91 9.51 -4.63
CA GLU A 131 42.34 9.77 -4.41
C GLU A 131 43.17 8.67 -5.06
N ILE A 132 44.25 9.06 -5.72
CA ILE A 132 45.30 8.16 -6.19
C ILE A 132 46.61 8.60 -5.54
N ARG A 133 47.26 7.72 -4.77
CA ARG A 133 48.58 7.98 -4.16
C ARG A 133 49.66 7.25 -4.95
N LEU A 134 50.61 8.03 -5.47
CA LEU A 134 51.77 7.49 -6.17
C LEU A 134 52.80 7.06 -5.13
N THR A 135 52.66 5.85 -4.62
CA THR A 135 53.69 5.25 -3.76
C THR A 135 54.91 4.94 -4.61
N SER A 136 56.12 5.02 -4.05
CA SER A 136 57.32 4.56 -4.73
C SER A 136 57.13 3.08 -5.03
N ALA A 137 56.74 2.80 -6.29
CA ALA A 137 56.60 1.46 -6.74
C ALA A 137 57.99 0.84 -6.82
N LEU A 138 58.11 -0.30 -6.25
CA LEU A 138 59.29 -1.15 -6.45
C LEU A 138 59.52 -1.36 -7.93
N THR A 139 60.79 -1.26 -8.34
CA THR A 139 61.24 -1.56 -9.69
C THR A 139 60.75 -2.94 -10.06
N PRO A 140 60.19 -3.18 -11.27
CA PRO A 140 59.84 -4.54 -11.69
C PRO A 140 61.10 -5.40 -11.60
N GLY A 141 61.19 -6.25 -10.59
CA GLY A 141 62.33 -7.15 -10.36
C GLY A 141 62.84 -7.24 -8.93
N GLU A 142 62.38 -6.41 -7.95
CA GLU A 142 62.95 -6.45 -6.57
C GLU A 142 61.98 -6.72 -5.43
N GLU A 143 60.68 -6.84 -5.68
CA GLU A 143 59.87 -7.69 -4.79
C GLU A 143 59.50 -8.96 -5.54
N GLN A 144 60.20 -10.03 -5.20
CA GLN A 144 59.58 -11.34 -5.31
C GLN A 144 58.24 -11.22 -4.60
N PRO A 145 57.10 -11.62 -5.25
CA PRO A 145 55.84 -11.71 -4.54
C PRO A 145 56.13 -12.43 -3.24
N GLU A 146 55.85 -11.77 -2.11
CA GLU A 146 56.10 -12.36 -0.79
C GLU A 146 55.59 -13.79 -0.86
N ASP A 147 56.50 -14.77 -0.71
CA ASP A 147 56.10 -16.16 -0.81
C ASP A 147 55.11 -16.41 0.33
N LYS A 148 53.83 -16.32 -0.03
CA LYS A 148 52.74 -16.55 0.92
C LYS A 148 52.78 -18.01 1.43
N GLY A 149 53.49 -18.87 0.68
CA GLY A 149 53.40 -20.29 0.88
C GLY A 149 52.04 -20.85 0.48
N THR A 150 51.66 -21.98 1.03
CA THR A 150 50.37 -22.63 0.77
C THR A 150 49.28 -22.07 1.69
N LEU A 151 48.07 -21.97 1.18
CA LEU A 151 46.88 -21.61 1.97
C LEU A 151 46.60 -22.74 2.98
N ILE A 152 46.66 -22.44 4.29
CA ILE A 152 46.47 -23.42 5.37
C ILE A 152 45.17 -23.23 6.14
N GLY A 153 44.54 -22.05 6.03
CA GLY A 153 43.28 -21.74 6.67
C GLY A 153 42.49 -20.70 5.87
N LEU A 154 41.18 -20.73 6.01
CA LEU A 154 40.28 -19.79 5.39
C LEU A 154 39.21 -19.35 6.41
N SER A 155 39.00 -18.07 6.57
CA SER A 155 38.02 -17.52 7.50
C SER A 155 37.23 -16.35 6.88
N ILE A 156 36.00 -16.20 7.30
CA ILE A 156 35.16 -15.05 6.90
C ILE A 156 35.36 -13.96 7.96
N ALA A 157 36.01 -12.88 7.57
CA ALA A 157 36.19 -11.71 8.42
C ALA A 157 34.90 -10.88 8.49
N GLN A 158 34.13 -10.82 7.37
CA GLN A 158 32.82 -10.18 7.30
C GLN A 158 31.92 -10.95 6.33
N PRO A 159 30.70 -11.34 6.74
CA PRO A 159 29.74 -11.94 5.82
C PRO A 159 29.26 -10.91 4.78
N PRO A 160 28.62 -11.35 3.67
CA PRO A 160 27.99 -10.46 2.72
C PRO A 160 26.97 -9.54 3.40
N HIS A 161 26.78 -8.35 2.86
CA HIS A 161 25.75 -7.41 3.34
C HIS A 161 24.34 -8.01 3.21
N LYS A 162 24.09 -8.81 2.16
CA LYS A 162 22.83 -9.49 1.92
C LYS A 162 22.91 -10.95 2.35
N ILE A 163 22.16 -11.30 3.40
CA ILE A 163 22.04 -12.67 3.92
C ILE A 163 20.59 -13.19 3.94
N ALA A 164 19.64 -12.36 3.50
CA ALA A 164 18.23 -12.72 3.34
C ALA A 164 17.79 -12.46 1.91
N TYR A 165 17.24 -13.47 1.28
CA TYR A 165 16.82 -13.48 -0.13
C TYR A 165 15.34 -13.79 -0.24
N THR A 166 14.77 -13.52 -1.42
CA THR A 166 13.47 -14.00 -1.86
C THR A 166 13.64 -14.99 -3.02
N LEU A 167 12.56 -15.66 -3.41
CA LEU A 167 12.60 -16.65 -4.49
C LEU A 167 13.07 -16.03 -5.82
N GLY A 168 14.03 -16.70 -6.46
CA GLY A 168 14.58 -16.31 -7.76
C GLY A 168 15.62 -15.20 -7.72
N GLU A 169 15.97 -14.66 -6.55
CA GLU A 169 17.07 -13.70 -6.44
C GLU A 169 18.44 -14.36 -6.64
N PRO A 170 19.36 -13.71 -7.35
CA PRO A 170 20.72 -14.18 -7.49
C PRO A 170 21.54 -13.99 -6.21
N LEU A 171 22.59 -14.82 -6.04
CA LEU A 171 23.55 -14.64 -4.96
C LEU A 171 24.27 -13.30 -5.10
N ASP A 172 24.36 -12.56 -4.02
CA ASP A 172 25.08 -11.29 -3.89
C ASP A 172 26.16 -11.45 -2.81
N LEU A 173 27.40 -11.24 -3.19
CA LEU A 173 28.58 -11.37 -2.30
C LEU A 173 29.12 -9.99 -1.88
N ASP A 174 28.42 -8.88 -2.22
CA ASP A 174 28.88 -7.55 -1.83
C ASP A 174 29.07 -7.44 -0.31
N GLY A 175 30.22 -6.88 0.08
CA GLY A 175 30.61 -6.78 1.48
C GLY A 175 31.24 -8.05 2.09
N LEU A 176 31.32 -9.17 1.36
CA LEU A 176 32.03 -10.36 1.85
C LEU A 176 33.55 -10.09 1.95
N LEU A 177 34.11 -10.22 3.15
CA LEU A 177 35.56 -10.17 3.38
C LEU A 177 36.05 -11.53 3.84
N LEU A 178 36.89 -12.12 3.01
CA LEU A 178 37.52 -13.42 3.28
C LEU A 178 39.02 -13.23 3.58
N THR A 179 39.50 -13.93 4.57
CA THR A 179 40.93 -13.94 4.98
C THR A 179 41.50 -15.34 4.87
N GLY A 180 42.58 -15.45 4.15
CA GLY A 180 43.38 -16.68 4.06
C GLY A 180 44.56 -16.62 5.00
N VAL A 181 44.77 -17.68 5.78
CA VAL A 181 45.98 -17.92 6.59
C VAL A 181 46.91 -18.77 5.75
N TYR A 182 48.16 -18.34 5.60
CA TYR A 182 49.14 -19.02 4.76
C TYR A 182 50.27 -19.62 5.59
N SER A 183 51.02 -20.55 4.99
CA SER A 183 52.10 -21.29 5.69
C SER A 183 53.25 -20.40 6.17
N ASN A 184 53.37 -19.19 5.68
CA ASN A 184 54.31 -18.18 6.22
C ASN A 184 53.83 -17.55 7.55
N GLY A 185 52.69 -17.99 8.08
CA GLY A 185 52.09 -17.48 9.33
C GLY A 185 51.39 -16.15 9.22
N LYS A 186 51.23 -15.59 8.02
CA LYS A 186 50.52 -14.31 7.78
C LYS A 186 49.13 -14.54 7.22
N GLU A 187 48.31 -13.51 7.38
CA GLU A 187 46.95 -13.45 6.86
C GLU A 187 46.88 -12.47 5.67
N TYR A 188 46.19 -12.87 4.60
CA TYR A 188 45.98 -12.05 3.44
C TYR A 188 44.49 -12.06 3.02
N PRO A 189 43.96 -10.96 2.49
CA PRO A 189 42.62 -10.96 1.91
C PRO A 189 42.58 -11.88 0.69
N VAL A 190 41.44 -12.60 0.57
CA VAL A 190 41.16 -13.51 -0.55
C VAL A 190 39.91 -13.02 -1.28
N THR A 191 40.04 -12.83 -2.59
CA THR A 191 38.89 -12.48 -3.44
C THR A 191 38.06 -13.73 -3.74
N VAL A 192 36.75 -13.62 -3.69
CA VAL A 192 35.79 -14.69 -3.95
C VAL A 192 34.95 -14.36 -5.14
N THR A 193 34.78 -15.31 -6.05
CA THR A 193 33.80 -15.20 -7.16
C THR A 193 32.58 -16.09 -6.88
N PRO A 194 31.41 -15.80 -7.47
CA PRO A 194 30.21 -16.61 -7.27
C PRO A 194 30.39 -18.10 -7.60
N GLU A 195 31.25 -18.43 -8.55
CA GLU A 195 31.53 -19.81 -8.96
C GLU A 195 32.26 -20.62 -7.87
N GLN A 196 32.95 -19.94 -6.94
CA GLN A 196 33.63 -20.53 -5.81
C GLN A 196 32.69 -20.77 -4.61
N VAL A 197 31.44 -20.33 -4.70
CA VAL A 197 30.41 -20.52 -3.66
C VAL A 197 29.45 -21.62 -4.10
N SER A 198 29.35 -22.66 -3.30
CA SER A 198 28.43 -23.77 -3.54
C SER A 198 27.28 -23.79 -2.53
N GLY A 199 26.19 -24.45 -2.92
CA GLY A 199 25.01 -24.64 -2.06
C GLY A 199 23.95 -23.55 -2.15
N PHE A 200 24.13 -22.51 -2.97
CA PHE A 200 23.10 -21.49 -3.16
C PHE A 200 22.05 -21.95 -4.20
N SER A 201 20.78 -21.91 -3.82
CA SER A 201 19.63 -21.88 -4.71
C SER A 201 18.53 -21.08 -4.04
N SER A 202 17.92 -20.18 -4.81
CA SER A 202 16.74 -19.42 -4.41
C SER A 202 15.46 -19.94 -5.06
N ASP A 203 15.47 -21.17 -5.60
CA ASP A 203 14.27 -21.77 -6.24
C ASP A 203 13.27 -22.29 -5.21
N ALA A 204 13.71 -22.54 -3.99
CA ALA A 204 12.88 -22.97 -2.87
C ALA A 204 13.22 -22.20 -1.59
N PRO A 205 12.25 -22.03 -0.68
CA PRO A 205 12.47 -21.37 0.60
C PRO A 205 13.38 -22.16 1.51
N ALA A 206 14.15 -21.44 2.33
CA ALA A 206 15.01 -22.04 3.34
C ALA A 206 15.21 -21.05 4.51
N ASP A 207 14.88 -21.47 5.72
CA ASP A 207 15.14 -20.65 6.91
C ASP A 207 16.65 -20.52 7.17
N ARG A 208 17.40 -21.55 6.81
CA ARG A 208 18.84 -21.62 6.97
C ARG A 208 19.46 -22.43 5.83
N LEU A 209 20.05 -21.73 4.87
CA LEU A 209 20.83 -22.33 3.79
C LEU A 209 22.32 -22.11 4.06
N VAL A 210 23.08 -23.20 4.18
CA VAL A 210 24.54 -23.14 4.41
C VAL A 210 25.23 -23.06 3.06
N LEU A 211 26.01 -22.01 2.85
CA LEU A 211 26.82 -21.81 1.66
C LEU A 211 28.28 -22.12 2.00
N THR A 212 28.96 -22.77 1.08
CA THR A 212 30.37 -23.13 1.23
C THR A 212 31.20 -22.42 0.18
N ILE A 213 32.18 -21.66 0.64
CA ILE A 213 33.23 -21.04 -0.19
C ILE A 213 34.39 -22.01 -0.26
N GLY A 214 34.79 -22.39 -1.47
CA GLY A 214 35.94 -23.26 -1.71
C GLY A 214 37.08 -22.50 -2.38
N ILE A 215 38.24 -22.40 -1.74
CA ILE A 215 39.46 -21.82 -2.30
C ILE A 215 40.57 -22.85 -2.13
N GLU A 216 41.14 -23.32 -3.21
CA GLU A 216 42.06 -24.45 -3.21
C GLU A 216 41.48 -25.65 -2.40
N ASP A 217 42.17 -26.17 -1.41
CA ASP A 217 41.71 -27.26 -0.53
C ASP A 217 41.07 -26.76 0.78
N ARG A 218 40.78 -25.47 0.90
CA ARG A 218 40.23 -24.86 2.12
C ARG A 218 38.79 -24.40 1.88
N GLN A 219 38.01 -24.44 2.96
CA GLN A 219 36.60 -24.07 2.94
C GLN A 219 36.27 -23.14 4.09
N ALA A 220 35.35 -22.22 3.82
CA ALA A 220 34.66 -21.41 4.81
C ALA A 220 33.15 -21.44 4.54
N THR A 221 32.33 -21.31 5.57
CA THR A 221 30.87 -21.38 5.41
C THR A 221 30.17 -20.17 6.02
N PHE A 222 29.11 -19.75 5.40
CA PHE A 222 28.15 -18.77 5.96
C PHE A 222 26.73 -19.24 5.69
N THR A 223 25.77 -18.59 6.32
CA THR A 223 24.36 -18.95 6.18
C THR A 223 23.54 -17.79 5.64
N VAL A 224 22.58 -18.12 4.80
CA VAL A 224 21.57 -17.19 4.29
C VAL A 224 20.17 -17.78 4.52
N SER A 225 19.13 -16.96 4.38
CA SER A 225 17.74 -17.41 4.35
C SER A 225 17.08 -17.06 3.03
N ILE A 226 16.11 -17.88 2.60
CA ILE A 226 15.28 -17.65 1.42
C ILE A 226 13.84 -17.58 1.89
N ALA A 227 13.24 -16.39 1.82
CA ALA A 227 11.84 -16.21 2.18
C ALA A 227 10.91 -16.91 1.16
N PRO A 228 9.71 -17.40 1.58
CA PRO A 228 8.79 -18.14 0.73
C PRO A 228 7.98 -17.24 -0.21
N ILE A 229 8.57 -16.19 -0.72
CA ILE A 229 7.92 -15.20 -1.58
C ILE A 229 8.84 -14.81 -2.74
N ARG A 230 8.22 -14.45 -3.88
CA ARG A 230 8.91 -13.80 -5.00
C ARG A 230 8.58 -12.31 -5.00
N VAL A 231 9.62 -11.49 -5.12
CA VAL A 231 9.50 -10.03 -5.19
C VAL A 231 10.15 -9.56 -6.48
N GLN A 232 9.44 -8.74 -7.25
CA GLN A 232 9.93 -8.12 -8.47
C GLN A 232 9.72 -6.61 -8.39
N GLU A 233 10.79 -5.84 -8.50
CA GLU A 233 10.74 -4.36 -8.41
C GLU A 233 9.97 -3.83 -7.18
N GLY A 234 10.14 -4.50 -6.03
CA GLY A 234 9.44 -4.15 -4.79
C GLY A 234 8.00 -4.65 -4.68
N VAL A 235 7.49 -5.37 -5.68
CA VAL A 235 6.14 -5.95 -5.68
C VAL A 235 6.22 -7.43 -5.33
N LEU A 236 5.48 -7.88 -4.30
CA LEU A 236 5.28 -9.30 -4.03
C LEU A 236 4.35 -9.87 -5.10
N THR A 237 4.85 -10.83 -5.90
CA THR A 237 4.12 -11.40 -7.04
C THR A 237 3.70 -12.85 -6.85
N GLU A 238 4.39 -13.60 -6.00
CA GLU A 238 4.14 -15.03 -5.82
C GLU A 238 4.51 -15.50 -4.42
N ILE A 239 3.82 -16.52 -3.94
CA ILE A 239 4.05 -17.15 -2.64
C ILE A 239 4.28 -18.64 -2.83
N TYR A 240 5.32 -19.15 -2.20
CA TYR A 240 5.58 -20.58 -2.16
C TYR A 240 4.54 -21.30 -1.30
N LYS A 241 3.98 -22.40 -1.82
CA LYS A 241 2.94 -23.17 -1.13
C LYS A 241 3.50 -23.88 0.12
N GLY A 242 2.65 -24.05 1.13
CA GLY A 242 2.99 -24.81 2.34
C GLY A 242 3.33 -23.95 3.57
N TYR A 243 3.39 -22.63 3.42
CA TYR A 243 3.63 -21.71 4.54
C TYR A 243 2.31 -21.16 5.07
N SER A 244 2.19 -21.14 6.40
CA SER A 244 1.03 -20.58 7.11
C SER A 244 1.24 -19.13 7.54
N GLU A 245 2.48 -18.70 7.68
CA GLU A 245 2.85 -17.36 8.11
C GLU A 245 3.89 -16.76 7.18
N ILE A 246 3.76 -15.46 6.89
CA ILE A 246 4.70 -14.71 6.06
C ILE A 246 4.94 -13.34 6.71
N THR A 247 6.23 -12.98 6.81
CA THR A 247 6.65 -11.61 7.14
C THR A 247 7.28 -10.98 5.90
N LEU A 248 6.76 -9.82 5.48
CA LEU A 248 7.25 -9.13 4.28
C LEU A 248 8.59 -8.45 4.57
N PRO A 249 9.60 -8.65 3.70
CA PRO A 249 10.87 -7.93 3.78
C PRO A 249 10.69 -6.40 3.62
N PRO A 250 11.61 -5.59 4.19
CA PRO A 250 11.48 -4.12 4.17
C PRO A 250 11.39 -3.47 2.79
N HIS A 251 11.93 -4.12 1.75
CA HIS A 251 11.93 -3.59 0.38
C HIS A 251 10.63 -3.85 -0.39
N VAL A 252 9.67 -4.59 0.19
CA VAL A 252 8.37 -4.80 -0.45
C VAL A 252 7.51 -3.55 -0.26
N THR A 253 7.10 -2.93 -1.36
CA THR A 253 6.30 -1.71 -1.39
C THR A 253 4.86 -1.92 -1.82
N ALA A 254 4.58 -3.05 -2.51
CA ALA A 254 3.25 -3.42 -2.95
C ALA A 254 3.05 -4.95 -2.94
N ILE A 255 1.79 -5.37 -2.84
CA ILE A 255 1.35 -6.75 -3.08
C ILE A 255 0.58 -6.77 -4.40
N ALA A 256 0.96 -7.68 -5.30
CA ALA A 256 0.30 -7.83 -6.60
C ALA A 256 -1.16 -8.28 -6.44
N PRO A 257 -2.03 -8.03 -7.45
CA PRO A 257 -3.34 -8.64 -7.50
C PRO A 257 -3.25 -10.17 -7.36
N GLU A 258 -4.23 -10.76 -6.68
CA GLU A 258 -4.40 -12.21 -6.50
C GLU A 258 -3.23 -12.94 -5.80
N ALA A 259 -2.22 -12.25 -5.26
CA ALA A 259 -0.99 -12.86 -4.73
C ALA A 259 -1.22 -13.96 -3.68
N PHE A 260 -2.24 -13.84 -2.82
CA PHE A 260 -2.66 -14.84 -1.83
C PHE A 260 -4.02 -15.48 -2.15
N MET A 261 -4.53 -15.26 -3.39
CA MET A 261 -5.85 -15.75 -3.79
C MET A 261 -5.95 -17.27 -3.60
N GLN A 262 -7.05 -17.71 -2.94
CA GLN A 262 -7.36 -19.11 -2.63
C GLN A 262 -6.28 -19.86 -1.84
N ASN A 263 -5.29 -19.17 -1.28
CA ASN A 263 -4.31 -19.79 -0.41
C ASN A 263 -4.92 -20.06 0.98
N ARG A 264 -5.57 -21.23 1.13
CA ARG A 264 -6.24 -21.63 2.38
C ARG A 264 -5.29 -22.02 3.50
N GLN A 265 -3.97 -22.14 3.22
CA GLN A 265 -2.94 -22.49 4.20
C GLN A 265 -2.41 -21.25 4.94
N ILE A 266 -2.39 -20.10 4.28
CA ILE A 266 -1.94 -18.87 4.92
C ILE A 266 -2.91 -18.45 6.05
N THR A 267 -2.36 -18.23 7.23
CA THR A 267 -3.13 -17.82 8.41
C THR A 267 -2.71 -16.46 8.94
N ARG A 268 -1.46 -16.06 8.70
CA ARG A 268 -0.90 -14.80 9.20
C ARG A 268 0.02 -14.13 8.19
N VAL A 269 -0.17 -12.84 7.99
CA VAL A 269 0.74 -11.99 7.20
C VAL A 269 1.11 -10.76 8.00
N VAL A 270 2.41 -10.53 8.19
CA VAL A 270 2.96 -9.33 8.81
C VAL A 270 3.54 -8.46 7.70
N MET A 271 2.97 -7.29 7.51
CA MET A 271 3.39 -6.33 6.50
C MET A 271 4.44 -5.39 7.08
N ASN A 272 5.40 -4.99 6.23
CA ASN A 272 6.45 -4.04 6.59
C ASN A 272 5.99 -2.58 6.43
N GLU A 273 6.62 -1.66 7.15
CA GLU A 273 6.31 -0.21 7.11
C GLU A 273 6.62 0.46 5.74
N GLY A 274 7.19 -0.24 4.78
CA GLY A 274 7.36 0.25 3.40
C GLY A 274 6.17 0.01 2.48
N LEU A 275 5.22 -0.84 2.88
CA LEU A 275 4.08 -1.22 2.04
C LEU A 275 3.07 -0.07 1.93
N THR A 276 2.69 0.29 0.71
CA THR A 276 1.75 1.39 0.43
C THR A 276 0.46 0.96 -0.24
N SER A 277 0.45 -0.20 -0.91
CA SER A 277 -0.73 -0.70 -1.64
C SER A 277 -0.83 -2.21 -1.64
N ILE A 278 -2.07 -2.70 -1.73
CA ILE A 278 -2.41 -4.11 -1.85
C ILE A 278 -3.37 -4.24 -3.03
N GLY A 279 -3.07 -5.15 -3.97
CA GLY A 279 -3.80 -5.33 -5.21
C GLY A 279 -5.16 -5.99 -5.05
N GLU A 280 -5.95 -5.93 -6.12
CA GLU A 280 -7.29 -6.51 -6.22
C GLU A 280 -7.25 -8.02 -5.94
N MET A 281 -8.26 -8.53 -5.20
CA MET A 281 -8.39 -9.94 -4.85
C MET A 281 -7.16 -10.57 -4.17
N ALA A 282 -6.22 -9.75 -3.65
CA ALA A 282 -4.95 -10.26 -3.16
C ALA A 282 -5.12 -11.38 -2.11
N PHE A 283 -6.14 -11.32 -1.27
CA PHE A 283 -6.47 -12.35 -0.27
C PHE A 283 -7.79 -13.08 -0.53
N PHE A 284 -8.39 -12.93 -1.72
CA PHE A 284 -9.68 -13.53 -2.05
C PHE A 284 -9.73 -15.02 -1.67
N ASN A 285 -10.74 -15.40 -0.86
CA ASN A 285 -10.95 -16.78 -0.40
C ASN A 285 -9.68 -17.45 0.19
N SER A 286 -8.84 -16.66 0.86
CA SER A 286 -7.65 -17.17 1.55
C SER A 286 -8.01 -17.71 2.95
N GLY A 287 -7.04 -18.39 3.58
CA GLY A 287 -7.17 -18.89 4.96
C GLY A 287 -6.76 -17.88 6.03
N ILE A 288 -6.55 -16.62 5.66
CA ILE A 288 -6.03 -15.57 6.56
C ILE A 288 -6.91 -15.41 7.81
N GLN A 289 -6.28 -15.37 8.99
CA GLN A 289 -6.91 -15.18 10.29
C GLN A 289 -6.46 -13.88 10.93
N GLU A 290 -5.19 -13.55 10.77
CA GLU A 290 -4.58 -12.36 11.33
C GLU A 290 -3.76 -11.64 10.25
N ILE A 291 -3.92 -10.33 10.21
CA ILE A 291 -3.17 -9.44 9.33
C ILE A 291 -2.76 -8.19 10.09
N VAL A 292 -1.48 -7.83 9.98
CA VAL A 292 -0.93 -6.62 10.58
C VAL A 292 -0.62 -5.64 9.46
N PHE A 293 -1.37 -4.54 9.43
CA PHE A 293 -1.19 -3.48 8.44
C PHE A 293 -0.14 -2.48 8.89
N PRO A 294 0.66 -1.91 7.96
CA PRO A 294 1.60 -0.85 8.29
C PRO A 294 0.91 0.52 8.32
N SER A 295 1.49 1.46 9.06
CA SER A 295 1.01 2.85 9.13
C SER A 295 1.14 3.60 7.79
N THR A 296 1.98 3.11 6.89
CA THR A 296 2.22 3.67 5.55
C THR A 296 1.18 3.28 4.51
N LEU A 297 0.28 2.33 4.84
CA LEU A 297 -0.72 1.84 3.89
C LEU A 297 -1.74 2.93 3.53
N LYS A 298 -1.87 3.23 2.23
CA LYS A 298 -2.72 4.30 1.69
C LYS A 298 -3.92 3.79 0.92
N GLN A 299 -3.82 2.57 0.36
CA GLN A 299 -4.83 2.05 -0.54
C GLN A 299 -5.06 0.55 -0.31
N LEU A 300 -6.34 0.19 -0.31
CA LEU A 300 -6.82 -1.18 -0.49
C LEU A 300 -7.47 -1.26 -1.87
N ALA A 301 -7.42 -2.42 -2.50
CA ALA A 301 -8.12 -2.67 -3.76
C ALA A 301 -9.47 -3.39 -3.52
N PRO A 302 -10.37 -3.43 -4.53
CA PRO A 302 -11.62 -4.18 -4.45
C PRO A 302 -11.41 -5.67 -4.16
N ASP A 303 -12.44 -6.32 -3.60
CA ASP A 303 -12.53 -7.75 -3.32
C ASP A 303 -11.38 -8.32 -2.46
N LEU A 304 -10.67 -7.44 -1.74
CA LEU A 304 -9.40 -7.77 -1.08
C LEU A 304 -9.49 -9.00 -0.17
N PHE A 305 -10.51 -9.06 0.71
CA PHE A 305 -10.76 -10.16 1.65
C PHE A 305 -12.10 -10.85 1.40
N TYR A 306 -12.58 -10.80 0.18
CA TYR A 306 -13.83 -11.45 -0.19
C TYR A 306 -13.74 -12.95 0.07
N TYR A 307 -14.75 -13.54 0.77
CA TYR A 307 -14.76 -14.93 1.24
C TYR A 307 -13.63 -15.34 2.19
N CYS A 308 -12.96 -14.42 2.89
CA CYS A 308 -12.02 -14.74 3.95
C CYS A 308 -12.76 -15.12 5.25
N ASP A 309 -13.34 -16.31 5.28
CA ASP A 309 -14.22 -16.81 6.37
C ASP A 309 -13.52 -16.96 7.73
N ARG A 310 -12.19 -17.00 7.76
CA ARG A 310 -11.38 -17.14 8.97
C ARG A 310 -10.84 -15.82 9.53
N LEU A 311 -10.92 -14.73 8.78
CA LEU A 311 -10.47 -13.41 9.22
C LEU A 311 -11.40 -12.88 10.30
N LYS A 312 -10.88 -12.61 11.51
CA LYS A 312 -11.68 -12.23 12.68
C LYS A 312 -11.61 -10.75 13.02
N ARG A 313 -10.42 -10.20 12.97
CA ARG A 313 -10.16 -8.81 13.34
C ARG A 313 -9.38 -8.07 12.26
N VAL A 314 -9.83 -6.86 11.96
CA VAL A 314 -9.19 -5.96 11.02
C VAL A 314 -8.97 -4.62 11.70
N ASP A 315 -7.69 -4.25 11.89
CA ASP A 315 -7.32 -2.97 12.50
C ASP A 315 -6.65 -2.07 11.45
N LEU A 316 -7.41 -1.10 10.95
CA LEU A 316 -6.96 -0.08 10.01
C LEU A 316 -6.76 1.29 10.67
N SER A 317 -6.97 1.39 12.00
CA SER A 317 -7.08 2.67 12.72
C SER A 317 -5.85 3.58 12.58
N HIS A 318 -4.68 2.98 12.39
CA HIS A 318 -3.38 3.66 12.27
C HIS A 318 -2.91 3.86 10.83
N THR A 319 -3.68 3.38 9.84
CA THR A 319 -3.33 3.49 8.42
C THR A 319 -3.72 4.84 7.82
N GLN A 320 -3.22 5.13 6.60
CA GLN A 320 -3.55 6.34 5.85
C GLN A 320 -4.69 6.12 4.83
N ILE A 321 -5.48 5.07 5.02
CA ILE A 321 -6.59 4.72 4.12
C ILE A 321 -7.71 5.76 4.25
N THR A 322 -8.17 6.27 3.13
CA THR A 322 -9.29 7.22 3.07
C THR A 322 -10.57 6.62 2.52
N ARG A 323 -10.53 5.40 1.98
CA ARG A 323 -11.69 4.70 1.42
C ARG A 323 -11.58 3.20 1.63
N ILE A 324 -12.66 2.57 2.11
CA ILE A 324 -12.83 1.11 2.00
C ILE A 324 -13.41 0.84 0.61
N PRO A 325 -12.73 0.04 -0.23
CA PRO A 325 -13.18 -0.21 -1.60
C PRO A 325 -14.37 -1.17 -1.68
N GLU A 326 -14.86 -1.37 -2.90
CA GLU A 326 -15.95 -2.31 -3.20
C GLU A 326 -15.61 -3.72 -2.72
N SER A 327 -16.57 -4.38 -2.08
CA SER A 327 -16.54 -5.78 -1.62
C SER A 327 -15.31 -6.16 -0.77
N ALA A 328 -14.57 -5.18 -0.23
CA ALA A 328 -13.27 -5.43 0.41
C ALA A 328 -13.31 -6.51 1.49
N PHE A 329 -14.41 -6.61 2.24
CA PHE A 329 -14.61 -7.58 3.32
C PHE A 329 -15.89 -8.42 3.12
N ALA A 330 -16.50 -8.40 1.94
CA ALA A 330 -17.75 -9.10 1.71
C ALA A 330 -17.62 -10.61 1.94
N CYS A 331 -18.65 -11.22 2.55
CA CYS A 331 -18.69 -12.64 2.88
C CYS A 331 -17.50 -13.12 3.74
N SER A 332 -16.84 -12.23 4.46
CA SER A 332 -15.73 -12.57 5.35
C SER A 332 -16.21 -12.91 6.77
N GLY A 333 -15.33 -13.57 7.54
CA GLY A 333 -15.58 -13.93 8.92
C GLY A 333 -15.33 -12.81 9.95
N VAL A 334 -15.20 -11.56 9.49
CA VAL A 334 -14.83 -10.41 10.34
C VAL A 334 -15.85 -10.19 11.46
N GLU A 335 -15.36 -10.16 12.70
CA GLU A 335 -16.11 -9.90 13.92
C GLU A 335 -15.93 -8.46 14.44
N GLU A 336 -14.75 -7.88 14.18
CA GLU A 336 -14.38 -6.53 14.60
C GLU A 336 -13.60 -5.81 13.48
N VAL A 337 -13.96 -4.56 13.22
CA VAL A 337 -13.21 -3.66 12.33
C VAL A 337 -12.96 -2.32 13.01
N LEU A 338 -11.70 -1.88 13.04
CA LEU A 338 -11.30 -0.56 13.50
C LEU A 338 -10.95 0.29 12.27
N LEU A 339 -11.75 1.31 12.02
CA LEU A 339 -11.62 2.18 10.85
C LEU A 339 -10.71 3.39 11.14
N PRO A 340 -9.92 3.86 10.15
CA PRO A 340 -9.06 5.02 10.34
C PRO A 340 -9.86 6.32 10.43
N SER A 341 -9.41 7.25 11.27
CA SER A 341 -10.09 8.54 11.48
C SER A 341 -10.16 9.44 10.23
N ALA A 342 -9.28 9.20 9.25
CA ALA A 342 -9.26 9.92 7.98
C ALA A 342 -10.17 9.30 6.90
N LEU A 343 -10.92 8.25 7.22
CA LEU A 343 -11.81 7.57 6.27
C LEU A 343 -12.93 8.50 5.80
N THR A 344 -13.11 8.65 4.50
CA THR A 344 -14.14 9.51 3.89
C THR A 344 -15.28 8.74 3.25
N ALA A 345 -15.05 7.48 2.85
CA ALA A 345 -16.06 6.67 2.19
C ALA A 345 -15.94 5.17 2.50
N ILE A 346 -17.09 4.51 2.58
CA ILE A 346 -17.23 3.05 2.59
C ILE A 346 -17.86 2.65 1.25
N GLY A 347 -17.20 1.77 0.50
CA GLY A 347 -17.59 1.37 -0.85
C GLY A 347 -18.83 0.48 -0.93
N THR A 348 -19.27 0.23 -2.15
CA THR A 348 -20.35 -0.71 -2.47
C THR A 348 -20.02 -2.09 -1.90
N GLN A 349 -20.99 -2.72 -1.22
CA GLN A 349 -20.86 -4.07 -0.68
C GLN A 349 -19.66 -4.33 0.25
N ALA A 350 -19.00 -3.28 0.75
CA ALA A 350 -17.74 -3.37 1.48
C ALA A 350 -17.75 -4.39 2.63
N PHE A 351 -18.87 -4.51 3.36
CA PHE A 351 -19.10 -5.43 4.47
C PHE A 351 -20.37 -6.29 4.24
N MET A 352 -20.72 -6.53 2.98
CA MET A 352 -21.89 -7.35 2.64
C MET A 352 -21.72 -8.78 3.18
N MET A 353 -22.79 -9.34 3.81
CA MET A 353 -22.80 -10.71 4.35
C MET A 353 -21.68 -11.02 5.35
N THR A 354 -21.21 -10.02 6.10
CA THR A 354 -20.31 -10.21 7.24
C THR A 354 -21.13 -10.60 8.47
N GLU A 355 -21.58 -11.84 8.52
CA GLU A 355 -22.57 -12.32 9.51
C GLU A 355 -22.10 -12.24 10.97
N HIS A 356 -20.78 -12.17 11.19
CA HIS A 356 -20.14 -12.13 12.50
C HIS A 356 -19.78 -10.71 12.97
N LEU A 357 -19.85 -9.71 12.11
CA LEU A 357 -19.55 -8.31 12.45
C LEU A 357 -20.60 -7.79 13.45
N LYS A 358 -20.16 -7.37 14.65
CA LYS A 358 -21.08 -7.00 15.73
C LYS A 358 -21.42 -5.52 15.77
N SER A 359 -20.49 -4.68 15.47
CA SER A 359 -20.67 -3.22 15.49
C SER A 359 -19.76 -2.52 14.51
N ALA A 360 -20.18 -1.33 14.08
CA ALA A 360 -19.33 -0.40 13.32
C ALA A 360 -19.53 1.02 13.85
N VAL A 361 -18.42 1.63 14.26
CA VAL A 361 -18.34 3.08 14.50
C VAL A 361 -17.84 3.72 13.22
N ILE A 362 -18.74 4.41 12.53
CA ILE A 362 -18.41 5.09 11.27
C ILE A 362 -17.72 6.42 11.62
N PRO A 363 -16.44 6.63 11.25
CA PRO A 363 -15.70 7.83 11.59
C PRO A 363 -16.39 9.14 11.19
N GLN A 364 -16.19 10.22 11.95
CA GLN A 364 -16.80 11.55 11.71
C GLN A 364 -16.47 12.13 10.33
N SER A 365 -15.35 11.73 9.74
CA SER A 365 -14.89 12.14 8.40
C SER A 365 -15.66 11.47 7.26
N VAL A 366 -16.41 10.36 7.54
CA VAL A 366 -17.16 9.64 6.49
C VAL A 366 -18.36 10.47 6.04
N THR A 367 -18.41 10.70 4.74
CA THR A 367 -19.51 11.41 4.07
C THR A 367 -20.34 10.50 3.17
N HIS A 368 -19.83 9.32 2.83
CA HIS A 368 -20.48 8.41 1.89
C HIS A 368 -20.45 6.96 2.35
N ILE A 369 -21.59 6.29 2.35
CA ILE A 369 -21.74 4.83 2.53
C ILE A 369 -22.37 4.28 1.24
N GLY A 370 -21.66 3.34 0.61
CA GLY A 370 -22.01 2.76 -0.69
C GLY A 370 -23.22 1.82 -0.67
N MET A 371 -23.67 1.47 -1.87
CA MET A 371 -24.80 0.57 -2.07
C MET A 371 -24.53 -0.80 -1.42
N GLU A 372 -25.50 -1.30 -0.66
CA GLU A 372 -25.42 -2.62 0.02
C GLU A 372 -24.19 -2.78 0.94
N ALA A 373 -23.57 -1.69 1.40
CA ALA A 373 -22.29 -1.72 2.11
C ALA A 373 -22.29 -2.69 3.32
N PHE A 374 -23.40 -2.80 4.06
CA PHE A 374 -23.58 -3.70 5.20
C PHE A 374 -24.75 -4.68 5.02
N ARG A 375 -25.20 -4.91 3.78
CA ARG A 375 -26.31 -5.81 3.50
C ARG A 375 -26.06 -7.19 4.09
N GLY A 376 -27.04 -7.71 4.88
CA GLY A 376 -26.95 -9.05 5.48
C GLY A 376 -25.84 -9.22 6.52
N SER A 377 -25.27 -8.13 7.02
CA SER A 377 -24.26 -8.20 8.08
C SER A 377 -24.87 -8.55 9.44
N GLY A 378 -24.05 -9.11 10.33
CA GLY A 378 -24.45 -9.46 11.70
C GLY A 378 -24.51 -8.30 12.67
N ILE A 379 -24.35 -7.07 12.18
CA ILE A 379 -24.22 -5.85 12.95
C ILE A 379 -25.42 -5.62 13.88
N THR A 380 -25.12 -5.29 15.16
CA THR A 380 -26.17 -5.04 16.17
C THR A 380 -26.43 -3.56 16.38
N THR A 381 -25.40 -2.74 16.24
CA THR A 381 -25.47 -1.28 16.39
C THR A 381 -24.64 -0.58 15.35
N VAL A 382 -25.10 0.58 14.89
CA VAL A 382 -24.38 1.48 13.97
C VAL A 382 -24.40 2.89 14.55
N GLN A 383 -23.24 3.54 14.59
CA GLN A 383 -23.14 4.96 14.89
C GLN A 383 -22.76 5.73 13.63
N LEU A 384 -23.67 6.58 13.16
CA LEU A 384 -23.50 7.39 11.96
C LEU A 384 -23.08 8.83 12.32
N PRO A 385 -22.13 9.44 11.61
CA PRO A 385 -21.80 10.84 11.83
C PRO A 385 -22.94 11.75 11.35
N ASN A 386 -23.25 12.79 12.11
CA ASN A 386 -24.21 13.83 11.71
C ASN A 386 -23.76 14.66 10.49
N SER A 387 -22.55 14.45 9.99
CA SER A 387 -21.97 15.07 8.79
C SER A 387 -22.16 14.26 7.51
N ILE A 388 -22.78 13.08 7.58
CA ILE A 388 -22.91 12.19 6.41
C ILE A 388 -23.74 12.85 5.31
N SER A 389 -23.30 12.73 4.04
CA SER A 389 -24.00 13.31 2.90
C SER A 389 -24.82 12.30 2.11
N THR A 390 -24.35 11.05 2.04
CA THR A 390 -25.02 10.02 1.25
C THR A 390 -24.94 8.66 1.90
N ILE A 391 -26.08 8.04 2.10
CA ILE A 391 -26.21 6.61 2.38
C ILE A 391 -26.94 6.01 1.17
N GLU A 392 -26.23 5.18 0.42
CA GLU A 392 -26.72 4.60 -0.82
C GLU A 392 -27.80 3.53 -0.57
N ALA A 393 -28.48 3.12 -1.65
CA ALA A 393 -29.54 2.14 -1.62
C ALA A 393 -29.13 0.86 -0.89
N ARG A 394 -30.04 0.34 -0.05
CA ARG A 394 -29.87 -0.94 0.66
C ARG A 394 -28.64 -1.05 1.55
N ALA A 395 -28.04 0.07 1.96
CA ALA A 395 -26.77 0.05 2.70
C ALA A 395 -26.80 -0.88 3.94
N PHE A 396 -27.91 -0.99 4.65
CA PHE A 396 -28.12 -1.87 5.82
C PHE A 396 -29.27 -2.85 5.58
N TYR A 397 -29.54 -3.23 4.34
CA TYR A 397 -30.63 -4.13 3.96
C TYR A 397 -30.43 -5.54 4.55
N LEU A 398 -31.51 -6.13 5.10
CA LEU A 398 -31.47 -7.49 5.69
C LEU A 398 -30.42 -7.67 6.80
N CYS A 399 -30.26 -6.70 7.71
CA CYS A 399 -29.42 -6.85 8.90
C CYS A 399 -30.26 -7.43 10.06
N PRO A 400 -30.25 -8.77 10.28
CA PRO A 400 -31.20 -9.43 11.17
C PRO A 400 -30.99 -9.10 12.64
N ASN A 401 -29.77 -8.74 13.01
CA ASN A 401 -29.38 -8.46 14.40
C ASN A 401 -29.39 -6.96 14.75
N LEU A 402 -29.60 -6.08 13.77
CA LEU A 402 -29.57 -4.63 13.98
C LEU A 402 -30.70 -4.16 14.90
N THR A 403 -30.34 -3.60 16.04
CA THR A 403 -31.26 -3.08 17.06
C THR A 403 -31.29 -1.57 17.10
N GLU A 404 -30.19 -0.92 16.77
CA GLU A 404 -30.04 0.53 16.91
C GLU A 404 -29.17 1.13 15.78
N VAL A 405 -29.65 2.23 15.22
CA VAL A 405 -28.87 3.17 14.41
C VAL A 405 -28.93 4.52 15.13
N SER A 406 -27.81 4.97 15.64
CA SER A 406 -27.67 6.28 16.32
C SER A 406 -26.87 7.26 15.49
N ALA A 407 -27.03 8.55 15.77
CA ALA A 407 -26.32 9.63 15.12
C ALA A 407 -25.46 10.41 16.11
N TYR A 408 -24.27 10.83 15.73
CA TYR A 408 -23.33 11.52 16.64
C TYR A 408 -22.54 12.64 15.95
N GLY A 409 -21.90 13.48 16.78
CA GLY A 409 -21.04 14.58 16.34
C GLY A 409 -21.81 15.77 15.72
N PRO A 410 -21.09 16.81 15.27
CA PRO A 410 -21.71 18.00 14.68
C PRO A 410 -22.27 17.71 13.29
N ALA A 411 -23.41 18.34 12.98
CA ALA A 411 -23.97 18.32 11.63
C ALA A 411 -23.13 19.19 10.68
N SER A 412 -22.97 18.73 9.45
CA SER A 412 -22.37 19.53 8.38
C SER A 412 -23.46 20.26 7.59
N SER A 413 -23.24 21.55 7.32
CA SER A 413 -24.13 22.35 6.45
C SER A 413 -23.77 22.28 4.96
N ASN A 414 -22.69 21.59 4.61
CA ASN A 414 -22.06 21.69 3.29
C ASN A 414 -22.73 20.85 2.18
N HIS A 415 -23.72 20.03 2.52
CA HIS A 415 -24.40 19.14 1.57
C HIS A 415 -25.91 19.40 1.55
N PRO A 416 -26.41 20.29 0.67
CA PRO A 416 -27.83 20.64 0.64
C PRO A 416 -28.75 19.46 0.28
N ASP A 417 -28.26 18.53 -0.54
CA ASP A 417 -29.00 17.37 -1.04
C ASP A 417 -28.56 16.05 -0.34
N ALA A 418 -28.19 16.12 0.95
CA ALA A 418 -27.81 14.93 1.69
C ALA A 418 -28.97 13.93 1.78
N VAL A 419 -28.71 12.67 1.44
CA VAL A 419 -29.75 11.67 1.20
C VAL A 419 -29.48 10.33 1.85
N ILE A 420 -30.53 9.72 2.39
CA ILE A 420 -30.58 8.27 2.60
C ILE A 420 -31.46 7.71 1.48
N LYS A 421 -30.85 6.89 0.60
CA LYS A 421 -31.53 6.33 -0.57
C LYS A 421 -32.49 5.18 -0.22
N GLU A 422 -33.09 4.60 -1.23
CA GLU A 422 -34.18 3.63 -1.10
C GLU A 422 -33.77 2.33 -0.38
N HIS A 423 -34.72 1.78 0.36
CA HIS A 423 -34.67 0.46 1.03
C HIS A 423 -33.49 0.29 1.99
N CYS A 424 -32.95 1.38 2.52
CA CYS A 424 -31.67 1.38 3.28
C CYS A 424 -31.70 0.42 4.47
N LEU A 425 -32.79 0.36 5.23
CA LEU A 425 -32.95 -0.42 6.46
C LEU A 425 -34.08 -1.46 6.40
N VAL A 426 -34.52 -1.86 5.20
CA VAL A 426 -35.57 -2.88 5.05
C VAL A 426 -35.05 -4.25 5.50
N GLY A 427 -35.91 -5.01 6.19
CA GLY A 427 -35.56 -6.36 6.65
C GLY A 427 -34.66 -6.39 7.88
N CYS A 428 -34.77 -5.39 8.76
CA CYS A 428 -34.09 -5.33 10.06
C CYS A 428 -35.11 -5.55 11.20
N PRO A 429 -35.60 -6.79 11.43
CA PRO A 429 -36.77 -7.06 12.28
C PRO A 429 -36.53 -6.72 13.75
N ASN A 430 -35.29 -6.53 14.15
CA ASN A 430 -34.93 -6.19 15.52
C ASN A 430 -34.69 -4.69 15.72
N LEU A 431 -34.70 -3.86 14.66
CA LEU A 431 -34.48 -2.43 14.74
C LEU A 431 -35.55 -1.75 15.61
N ALA A 432 -35.13 -1.23 16.77
CA ALA A 432 -36.01 -0.57 17.74
C ALA A 432 -35.73 0.94 17.82
N ARG A 433 -34.52 1.38 17.52
CA ARG A 433 -34.13 2.80 17.52
C ARG A 433 -33.48 3.17 16.19
N PHE A 434 -34.01 4.22 15.59
CA PHE A 434 -33.44 4.80 14.37
C PHE A 434 -33.37 6.32 14.49
N GLU A 435 -32.16 6.85 14.52
CA GLU A 435 -31.86 8.27 14.49
C GLU A 435 -31.42 8.67 13.08
N ILE A 436 -32.11 9.61 12.49
CA ILE A 436 -31.75 10.20 11.20
C ILE A 436 -30.65 11.24 11.44
N PRO A 437 -29.48 11.11 10.80
CA PRO A 437 -28.41 12.10 10.95
C PRO A 437 -28.88 13.53 10.58
N GLN A 438 -28.44 14.51 11.35
CA GLN A 438 -28.90 15.91 11.26
C GLN A 438 -28.56 16.60 9.92
N SER A 439 -27.60 16.07 9.15
CA SER A 439 -27.26 16.57 7.81
C SER A 439 -28.29 16.20 6.73
N ILE A 440 -29.05 15.13 6.95
CA ILE A 440 -29.93 14.55 5.92
C ILE A 440 -31.09 15.48 5.58
N SER A 441 -31.31 15.67 4.28
CA SER A 441 -32.40 16.50 3.71
C SER A 441 -33.44 15.68 2.92
N ILE A 442 -33.06 14.47 2.47
CA ILE A 442 -33.93 13.61 1.67
C ILE A 442 -33.99 12.21 2.28
N LEU A 443 -35.19 11.71 2.49
CA LEU A 443 -35.48 10.35 2.94
C LEU A 443 -36.05 9.55 1.77
N GLY A 444 -35.31 8.51 1.35
CA GLY A 444 -35.62 7.69 0.17
C GLY A 444 -36.77 6.72 0.39
N GLN A 445 -37.25 6.18 -0.73
CA GLN A 445 -38.34 5.23 -0.79
C GLN A 445 -38.09 4.01 0.11
N GLY A 446 -39.14 3.58 0.83
CA GLY A 446 -39.08 2.34 1.62
C GLY A 446 -37.98 2.30 2.68
N LEU A 447 -37.56 3.45 3.19
CA LEU A 447 -36.37 3.62 4.03
C LEU A 447 -36.22 2.59 5.15
N ILE A 448 -37.29 2.43 5.97
CA ILE A 448 -37.36 1.48 7.11
C ILE A 448 -38.58 0.56 7.02
N THR A 449 -39.12 0.35 5.84
CA THR A 449 -40.33 -0.47 5.63
C THR A 449 -40.20 -1.84 6.27
N GLY A 450 -41.25 -2.26 6.98
CA GLY A 450 -41.36 -3.59 7.61
C GLY A 450 -40.76 -3.67 9.02
N ASN A 451 -40.16 -2.63 9.57
CA ASN A 451 -39.57 -2.66 10.92
C ASN A 451 -40.61 -2.33 11.99
N GLN A 452 -41.17 -3.39 12.62
CA GLN A 452 -42.28 -3.31 13.57
C GLN A 452 -41.90 -2.78 14.96
N LYS A 453 -40.61 -2.76 15.32
CA LYS A 453 -40.14 -2.39 16.67
C LYS A 453 -39.78 -0.88 16.76
N VAL A 454 -39.71 -0.15 15.66
CA VAL A 454 -39.54 1.30 15.69
C VAL A 454 -40.86 1.96 16.06
N HIS A 455 -40.96 2.53 17.25
CA HIS A 455 -42.22 3.13 17.76
C HIS A 455 -42.20 4.65 17.74
N THR A 456 -41.04 5.27 17.84
CA THR A 456 -40.87 6.72 17.80
C THR A 456 -39.84 7.08 16.72
N LEU A 457 -40.14 8.12 15.93
CA LEU A 457 -39.26 8.65 14.90
C LEU A 457 -39.12 10.16 15.04
N THR A 458 -37.89 10.66 15.07
CA THR A 458 -37.61 12.09 14.96
C THR A 458 -37.13 12.40 13.54
N ILE A 459 -37.79 13.32 12.86
CA ILE A 459 -37.42 13.83 11.54
C ILE A 459 -36.73 15.18 11.74
N PRO A 460 -35.41 15.29 11.44
CA PRO A 460 -34.63 16.49 11.65
C PRO A 460 -35.16 17.72 10.88
N ALA A 461 -34.86 18.89 11.39
CA ALA A 461 -35.29 20.17 10.82
C ALA A 461 -34.84 20.39 9.35
N ARG A 462 -33.77 19.72 8.95
CA ARG A 462 -33.18 19.83 7.62
C ARG A 462 -33.89 18.99 6.54
N VAL A 463 -34.72 18.03 6.93
CA VAL A 463 -35.45 17.19 5.99
C VAL A 463 -36.46 18.03 5.20
N THR A 464 -36.29 18.05 3.88
CA THR A 464 -37.15 18.80 2.93
C THR A 464 -37.99 17.89 2.05
N ARG A 465 -37.63 16.59 1.93
CA ARG A 465 -38.33 15.60 1.12
C ARG A 465 -38.38 14.22 1.77
N ILE A 466 -39.54 13.59 1.68
CA ILE A 466 -39.78 12.20 2.12
C ILE A 466 -40.42 11.47 0.92
N ASP A 467 -39.74 10.45 0.44
CA ASP A 467 -40.16 9.68 -0.72
C ASP A 467 -41.24 8.62 -0.36
N PHE A 468 -41.81 8.04 -1.39
CA PHE A 468 -42.89 7.04 -1.31
C PHE A 468 -42.55 5.89 -0.36
N SER A 469 -43.53 5.52 0.48
CA SER A 469 -43.41 4.36 1.42
C SER A 469 -42.21 4.38 2.37
N ALA A 470 -41.57 5.53 2.65
CA ALA A 470 -40.39 5.60 3.51
C ALA A 470 -40.59 4.90 4.86
N PHE A 471 -41.81 4.97 5.43
CA PHE A 471 -42.16 4.44 6.75
C PHE A 471 -43.28 3.40 6.73
N ASP A 472 -43.60 2.90 5.56
CA ASP A 472 -44.71 1.97 5.39
C ASP A 472 -44.52 0.66 6.16
N ASN A 473 -45.62 0.06 6.62
CA ASN A 473 -45.59 -1.21 7.36
C ASN A 473 -44.60 -1.23 8.54
N THR A 474 -44.52 -0.11 9.29
CA THR A 474 -43.69 -0.02 10.52
C THR A 474 -44.53 0.01 11.78
N GLY A 475 -43.90 -0.15 12.94
CA GLY A 475 -44.58 -0.05 14.26
C GLY A 475 -44.66 1.42 14.78
N ILE A 476 -44.39 2.44 13.96
CA ILE A 476 -44.33 3.84 14.40
C ILE A 476 -45.68 4.27 14.95
N LYS A 477 -45.66 4.83 16.16
CA LYS A 477 -46.82 5.41 16.86
C LYS A 477 -46.68 6.92 17.00
N GLU A 478 -45.46 7.38 17.19
CA GLU A 478 -45.18 8.80 17.43
C GLU A 478 -44.11 9.32 16.48
N VAL A 479 -44.39 10.46 15.85
CA VAL A 479 -43.45 11.19 14.99
C VAL A 479 -43.21 12.57 15.56
N ILE A 480 -41.97 12.98 15.65
CA ILE A 480 -41.56 14.33 15.99
C ILE A 480 -40.91 14.93 14.72
N VAL A 481 -41.46 16.01 14.21
CA VAL A 481 -40.89 16.72 13.07
C VAL A 481 -40.33 18.06 13.55
N GLU A 482 -39.08 18.31 13.24
CA GLU A 482 -38.36 19.52 13.70
C GLU A 482 -38.44 20.66 12.68
N ALA A 483 -38.77 20.36 11.43
CA ALA A 483 -38.85 21.35 10.34
C ALA A 483 -40.01 22.30 10.52
N LEU A 484 -39.80 23.60 10.24
CA LEU A 484 -40.84 24.63 10.23
C LEU A 484 -41.71 24.54 8.98
N THR A 485 -41.14 24.11 7.88
CA THR A 485 -41.86 23.88 6.61
C THR A 485 -42.11 22.39 6.45
N PRO A 486 -43.35 21.96 6.17
CA PRO A 486 -43.60 20.54 5.92
C PRO A 486 -42.71 20.00 4.80
N PRO A 487 -41.94 18.90 5.02
CA PRO A 487 -41.24 18.25 3.95
C PRO A 487 -42.15 17.87 2.80
N ALA A 488 -41.69 18.10 1.57
CA ALA A 488 -42.43 17.68 0.37
C ALA A 488 -42.53 16.14 0.35
N THR A 489 -43.62 15.62 -0.15
CA THR A 489 -43.84 14.20 -0.37
C THR A 489 -43.76 13.91 -1.86
N SER A 490 -43.36 12.68 -2.24
CA SER A 490 -43.36 12.27 -3.64
C SER A 490 -44.75 12.35 -4.26
N GLU A 491 -44.85 12.69 -5.56
CA GLU A 491 -46.08 12.69 -6.31
C GLU A 491 -46.74 11.30 -6.34
N GLY A 492 -48.08 11.24 -6.21
CA GLY A 492 -48.85 10.00 -6.22
C GLY A 492 -49.43 9.64 -4.85
N GLU A 493 -49.87 8.38 -4.68
CA GLU A 493 -50.40 7.89 -3.42
C GLU A 493 -49.31 7.71 -2.36
N TRP A 494 -48.90 8.81 -1.71
CA TRP A 494 -48.03 8.71 -0.54
C TRP A 494 -48.80 8.14 0.64
N TYR A 495 -48.52 6.89 1.02
CA TYR A 495 -49.20 6.27 2.17
C TYR A 495 -48.76 6.90 3.50
N GLY A 496 -47.60 7.60 3.52
CA GLY A 496 -47.15 8.40 4.68
C GLY A 496 -46.66 7.54 5.80
N PHE A 497 -47.34 7.65 6.90
CA PHE A 497 -47.03 6.86 8.10
C PHE A 497 -48.00 5.66 8.21
N PRO A 498 -47.61 4.62 8.96
CA PRO A 498 -48.46 3.46 9.14
C PRO A 498 -49.76 3.77 9.89
N GLU A 499 -50.76 2.91 9.78
CA GLU A 499 -52.06 3.09 10.47
C GLU A 499 -51.90 3.12 12.01
N THR A 500 -50.82 2.59 12.53
CA THR A 500 -50.47 2.58 13.94
C THR A 500 -50.15 3.97 14.51
N ILE A 501 -49.95 5.00 13.67
CA ILE A 501 -49.58 6.35 14.12
C ILE A 501 -50.68 6.99 14.98
N THR A 502 -50.30 7.47 16.16
CA THR A 502 -51.18 8.12 17.13
C THR A 502 -50.95 9.62 17.23
N SER A 503 -49.74 10.09 16.95
CA SER A 503 -49.41 11.49 17.06
C SER A 503 -48.26 11.95 16.16
N ILE A 504 -48.38 13.16 15.60
CA ILE A 504 -47.33 13.87 14.87
C ILE A 504 -47.12 15.22 15.56
N SER A 505 -45.99 15.36 16.24
CA SER A 505 -45.61 16.56 16.95
C SER A 505 -44.77 17.46 16.05
N VAL A 506 -45.19 18.69 15.80
CA VAL A 506 -44.52 19.68 14.93
C VAL A 506 -44.26 20.97 15.72
N PRO A 507 -43.36 21.88 15.26
CA PRO A 507 -43.19 23.19 15.89
C PRO A 507 -44.52 23.93 15.98
N ALA A 508 -44.80 24.60 17.12
CA ALA A 508 -46.12 25.21 17.39
C ALA A 508 -46.58 26.17 16.27
N GLN A 509 -45.65 26.97 15.73
CA GLN A 509 -45.96 27.91 14.64
C GLN A 509 -46.17 27.23 13.28
N ALA A 510 -45.85 25.95 13.13
CA ALA A 510 -45.98 25.21 11.87
C ALA A 510 -47.25 24.34 11.80
N VAL A 511 -47.99 24.18 12.89
CA VAL A 511 -49.16 23.27 13.00
C VAL A 511 -50.14 23.42 11.82
N GLU A 512 -50.56 24.63 11.52
CA GLU A 512 -51.53 24.85 10.43
C GLU A 512 -50.93 24.60 9.04
N ALA A 513 -49.64 24.91 8.85
CA ALA A 513 -48.94 24.56 7.62
C ALA A 513 -48.91 23.04 7.39
N TYR A 514 -48.64 22.26 8.42
CA TYR A 514 -48.66 20.79 8.31
C TYR A 514 -50.05 20.22 8.08
N LYS A 515 -51.08 20.75 8.74
CA LYS A 515 -52.48 20.28 8.57
C LYS A 515 -53.01 20.51 7.17
N THR A 516 -52.49 21.50 6.45
CA THR A 516 -52.93 21.86 5.11
C THR A 516 -52.04 21.40 3.97
N ALA A 517 -50.77 21.00 4.29
CA ALA A 517 -49.80 20.57 3.30
C ALA A 517 -50.20 19.25 2.61
N GLU A 518 -49.92 19.15 1.31
CA GLU A 518 -50.14 17.93 0.53
C GLU A 518 -49.35 16.77 1.14
N GLY A 519 -49.96 15.57 1.18
CA GLY A 519 -49.40 14.41 1.86
C GLY A 519 -49.63 14.39 3.38
N TRP A 520 -49.53 15.53 4.06
CA TRP A 520 -49.68 15.64 5.52
C TRP A 520 -51.12 15.81 5.98
N LYS A 521 -51.97 16.49 5.17
CA LYS A 521 -53.36 16.83 5.51
C LYS A 521 -54.21 15.64 5.92
N LYS A 522 -53.91 14.43 5.44
CA LYS A 522 -54.63 13.19 5.81
C LYS A 522 -54.41 12.78 7.28
N PHE A 523 -53.39 13.35 7.94
CA PHE A 523 -53.08 13.13 9.36
C PHE A 523 -53.45 14.37 10.21
N ALA A 524 -54.23 15.31 9.70
CA ALA A 524 -54.52 16.59 10.36
C ALA A 524 -55.06 16.43 11.79
N ASP A 525 -55.82 15.35 12.06
CA ASP A 525 -56.35 15.01 13.38
C ASP A 525 -55.28 14.55 14.38
N LYS A 526 -54.13 14.09 13.89
CA LYS A 526 -53.00 13.59 14.68
C LYS A 526 -51.89 14.61 14.85
N ILE A 527 -51.94 15.71 14.06
CA ILE A 527 -50.92 16.78 14.09
C ILE A 527 -51.20 17.72 15.26
N LYS A 528 -50.20 17.87 16.13
CA LYS A 528 -50.23 18.74 17.33
C LYS A 528 -48.96 19.55 17.50
N ALA A 529 -49.04 20.64 18.26
CA ALA A 529 -47.89 21.40 18.67
C ALA A 529 -46.99 20.56 19.57
N ARG A 530 -45.69 20.64 19.36
CA ARG A 530 -44.69 20.06 20.25
C ARG A 530 -44.74 20.80 21.59
N PRO A 531 -44.76 20.10 22.74
CA PRO A 531 -44.70 20.74 24.05
C PRO A 531 -43.45 21.63 24.20
N SER A 532 -43.62 22.83 24.75
CA SER A 532 -42.54 23.75 25.03
C SER A 532 -41.63 23.13 26.11
N GLY A 533 -40.35 22.93 25.82
CA GLY A 533 -39.33 22.46 26.82
C GLY A 533 -38.78 21.07 26.63
N VAL A 534 -39.20 20.28 25.64
CA VAL A 534 -38.59 19.01 25.30
C VAL A 534 -37.58 19.22 24.17
N PHE A 535 -36.36 19.65 24.50
CA PHE A 535 -35.22 19.44 23.62
C PHE A 535 -34.81 17.97 23.74
N PRO A 536 -34.63 17.22 22.66
CA PRO A 536 -33.90 15.98 22.76
C PRO A 536 -32.51 16.34 23.30
N SER A 537 -32.17 15.83 24.47
CA SER A 537 -30.82 15.97 25.01
C SER A 537 -29.86 15.42 23.98
N SER A 538 -29.01 16.29 23.38
CA SER A 538 -27.74 15.87 22.84
C SER A 538 -27.03 15.13 23.97
N GLY A 539 -27.02 13.78 23.89
CA GLY A 539 -26.48 12.96 24.92
C GLY A 539 -25.02 13.31 25.20
N ASP A 540 -24.78 13.85 26.36
CA ASP A 540 -23.53 13.73 27.07
C ASP A 540 -23.34 12.22 27.37
N HIS A 541 -22.55 11.57 26.58
CA HIS A 541 -21.89 10.33 26.94
C HIS A 541 -20.42 10.44 26.58
N ILE A 542 -19.63 10.53 27.64
CA ILE A 542 -18.19 10.46 27.80
C ILE A 542 -17.58 9.26 27.07
#